data_c1915faa647f4c97ce181c68b50ba332
#
_entry.id   c1915faa647f4c97ce181c68b50ba332
#
_cell.length_a   1.000
_cell.length_b   1.000
_cell.length_c   1.000
_cell.angle_alpha   90.00
_cell.angle_beta   90.00
_cell.angle_gamma   90.00
#
_symmetry.space_group_name_H-M   'P 1'
#
loop_
_entity.id
_entity.type
_entity.pdbx_description
1 polymer ?
#
loop_
_entity_poly.entity_id
_entity_poly.type
_entity_poly.pdbx_seq_one_letter_code
_entity_poly.pdbx_strand_id
1 'polypeptide(L)'
;MEVSPFYEKQIECIHCKKHFPTFKVRSKNIRVMSTASDFQPVYSDTQVHAYFYNVLVCEHCGFSFTEDFTKYFAPGTTELISAQITSKWVNHTFNGERSAEKALEAYKLAYLCAVLKKEKHIVIAGLLLRLTWLYRELKNEAQEKRFMKMALDQYMESFSNEDYARTQMSDERVMYLIAELSRRLEDYQTATRFFSRVIERQRNTLEPKIIDMAKEQWEILRETRNQTAQQ
;
A
#
# COMPACT_ATOMS: atom_id res chain seq x y z
N MET A 1 -23.70 15.84 -21.24
CA MET A 1 -22.54 16.28 -20.42
C MET A 1 -21.95 15.05 -19.75
N GLU A 2 -20.68 14.80 -19.97
CA GLU A 2 -19.99 13.69 -19.33
C GLU A 2 -19.76 14.05 -17.87
N VAL A 3 -20.17 13.18 -16.94
CA VAL A 3 -20.03 13.44 -15.51
C VAL A 3 -18.59 13.23 -15.12
N SER A 4 -17.96 14.22 -14.47
CA SER A 4 -16.58 14.13 -13.97
C SER A 4 -16.34 12.80 -13.25
N PRO A 5 -15.20 12.13 -13.47
CA PRO A 5 -14.83 10.91 -12.75
C PRO A 5 -14.62 11.16 -11.26
N PHE A 6 -14.48 12.41 -10.84
CA PHE A 6 -14.24 12.81 -9.46
C PHE A 6 -15.49 13.41 -8.81
N TYR A 7 -15.51 13.35 -7.48
CA TYR A 7 -16.42 14.12 -6.65
C TYR A 7 -15.67 14.58 -5.40
N GLU A 8 -16.05 15.73 -4.90
CA GLU A 8 -15.51 16.25 -3.64
C GLU A 8 -16.25 15.63 -2.45
N LYS A 9 -15.53 15.28 -1.42
CA LYS A 9 -16.04 14.79 -0.14
C LYS A 9 -15.40 15.56 1.01
N GLN A 10 -16.21 16.01 1.97
CA GLN A 10 -15.72 16.59 3.21
C GLN A 10 -15.30 15.47 4.18
N ILE A 11 -14.09 15.56 4.69
CA ILE A 11 -13.51 14.60 5.62
C ILE A 11 -13.07 15.31 6.90
N GLU A 12 -13.40 14.74 8.04
CA GLU A 12 -12.86 15.18 9.33
C GLU A 12 -11.43 14.64 9.50
N CYS A 13 -10.48 15.52 9.78
CA CYS A 13 -9.12 15.13 10.11
C CYS A 13 -9.08 14.41 11.45
N ILE A 14 -8.57 13.17 11.49
CA ILE A 14 -8.49 12.40 12.74
C ILE A 14 -7.53 13.01 13.77
N HIS A 15 -6.59 13.91 13.34
CA HIS A 15 -5.65 14.61 14.21
C HIS A 15 -6.22 15.95 14.71
N CYS A 16 -6.41 16.94 13.81
CA CYS A 16 -6.81 18.31 14.22
C CYS A 16 -8.34 18.52 14.30
N LYS A 17 -9.15 17.54 13.95
CA LYS A 17 -10.63 17.55 13.96
C LYS A 17 -11.31 18.54 13.04
N LYS A 18 -10.55 19.28 12.23
CA LYS A 18 -11.10 20.18 11.22
C LYS A 18 -11.53 19.40 9.99
N HIS A 19 -12.59 19.87 9.33
CA HIS A 19 -13.04 19.33 8.05
C HIS A 19 -12.24 19.94 6.90
N PHE A 20 -11.94 19.12 5.90
CA PHE A 20 -11.26 19.54 4.69
C PHE A 20 -11.82 18.80 3.48
N PRO A 21 -11.81 19.42 2.29
CA PRO A 21 -12.26 18.80 1.07
C PRO A 21 -11.21 17.82 0.52
N THR A 22 -11.66 16.74 -0.07
CA THR A 22 -10.80 15.80 -0.81
C THR A 22 -11.52 15.23 -2.01
N PHE A 23 -10.79 15.01 -3.10
CA PHE A 23 -11.31 14.30 -4.25
C PHE A 23 -11.36 12.79 -3.98
N LYS A 24 -12.48 12.19 -4.40
CA LYS A 24 -12.68 10.74 -4.47
C LYS A 24 -13.05 10.37 -5.90
N VAL A 25 -12.64 9.18 -6.33
CA VAL A 25 -13.00 8.65 -7.64
C VAL A 25 -14.35 7.95 -7.56
N ARG A 26 -15.24 8.23 -8.51
CA ARG A 26 -16.53 7.53 -8.61
C ARG A 26 -16.31 6.07 -8.99
N SER A 27 -16.95 5.15 -8.27
CA SER A 27 -16.78 3.69 -8.48
C SER A 27 -17.02 3.28 -9.94
N LYS A 28 -17.99 3.88 -10.61
CA LYS A 28 -18.30 3.60 -12.02
C LYS A 28 -17.16 3.95 -13.00
N ASN A 29 -16.21 4.80 -12.58
CA ASN A 29 -15.06 5.22 -13.37
C ASN A 29 -13.78 4.45 -13.01
N ILE A 30 -13.85 3.53 -12.06
CA ILE A 30 -12.71 2.67 -11.68
C ILE A 30 -12.80 1.40 -12.54
N ARG A 31 -11.95 1.31 -13.56
CA ARG A 31 -11.87 0.14 -14.43
C ARG A 31 -10.45 -0.42 -14.39
N VAL A 32 -10.27 -1.47 -13.62
CA VAL A 32 -9.01 -2.22 -13.56
C VAL A 32 -9.00 -3.23 -14.70
N MET A 33 -8.01 -3.17 -15.58
CA MET A 33 -7.84 -4.10 -16.70
C MET A 33 -7.28 -5.43 -16.24
N SER A 34 -6.28 -5.38 -15.37
CA SER A 34 -5.64 -6.55 -14.76
C SER A 34 -5.02 -6.15 -13.43
N THR A 35 -4.55 -7.15 -12.71
CA THR A 35 -3.85 -6.95 -11.44
C THR A 35 -2.50 -7.65 -11.53
N ALA A 36 -1.42 -6.95 -11.20
CA ALA A 36 -0.10 -7.55 -11.12
C ALA A 36 0.00 -8.54 -9.95
N SER A 37 1.02 -9.39 -9.96
CA SER A 37 1.22 -10.41 -8.93
C SER A 37 1.38 -9.83 -7.51
N ASP A 38 1.80 -8.58 -7.35
CA ASP A 38 1.86 -7.85 -6.07
C ASP A 38 0.61 -7.01 -5.78
N PHE A 39 -0.51 -7.33 -6.43
CA PHE A 39 -1.81 -6.65 -6.34
C PHE A 39 -1.85 -5.22 -6.90
N GLN A 40 -0.82 -4.73 -7.59
CA GLN A 40 -0.94 -3.45 -8.28
C GLN A 40 -2.04 -3.52 -9.34
N PRO A 41 -3.05 -2.63 -9.26
CA PRO A 41 -4.05 -2.54 -10.31
C PRO A 41 -3.43 -1.90 -11.56
N VAL A 42 -3.67 -2.50 -12.72
CA VAL A 42 -3.26 -1.97 -14.02
C VAL A 42 -4.46 -1.30 -14.67
N TYR A 43 -4.31 -0.04 -15.01
CA TYR A 43 -5.33 0.78 -15.68
C TYR A 43 -4.92 1.02 -17.14
N SER A 44 -5.87 1.42 -18.00
CA SER A 44 -5.53 1.96 -19.33
C SER A 44 -5.01 3.39 -19.17
N ASP A 45 -4.19 3.85 -20.14
CA ASP A 45 -3.55 5.18 -20.11
C ASP A 45 -4.53 6.37 -20.00
N THR A 46 -5.79 6.15 -20.33
CA THR A 46 -6.85 7.18 -20.26
C THR A 46 -7.67 7.13 -18.98
N GLN A 47 -7.34 6.25 -18.04
CA GLN A 47 -8.15 6.03 -16.85
C GLN A 47 -7.55 6.66 -15.60
N VAL A 48 -8.44 6.96 -14.66
CA VAL A 48 -8.04 7.48 -13.35
C VAL A 48 -7.51 6.35 -12.49
N HIS A 49 -6.29 6.50 -12.00
CA HIS A 49 -5.67 5.57 -11.07
C HIS A 49 -6.26 5.79 -9.65
N ALA A 50 -7.26 4.97 -9.31
CA ALA A 50 -8.03 5.17 -8.08
C ALA A 50 -7.15 5.19 -6.82
N TYR A 51 -6.07 4.40 -6.77
CA TYR A 51 -5.20 4.36 -5.60
C TYR A 51 -4.40 5.65 -5.36
N PHE A 52 -4.30 6.58 -6.35
CA PHE A 52 -3.72 7.90 -6.13
C PHE A 52 -4.50 8.72 -5.10
N TYR A 53 -5.77 8.38 -4.87
CA TYR A 53 -6.71 9.11 -4.02
C TYR A 53 -7.01 8.43 -2.68
N ASN A 54 -6.31 7.35 -2.34
CA ASN A 54 -6.52 6.65 -1.06
C ASN A 54 -6.00 7.45 0.13
N VAL A 55 -4.94 8.25 -0.07
CA VAL A 55 -4.39 9.10 0.99
C VAL A 55 -5.18 10.40 1.09
N LEU A 56 -5.61 10.70 2.29
CA LEU A 56 -6.28 11.94 2.70
C LEU A 56 -5.25 12.85 3.34
N VAL A 57 -5.06 14.06 2.81
CA VAL A 57 -4.10 15.04 3.32
C VAL A 57 -4.84 16.24 3.86
N CYS A 58 -4.77 16.46 5.16
CA CYS A 58 -5.42 17.59 5.80
C CYS A 58 -4.69 18.92 5.45
N GLU A 59 -5.37 19.81 4.74
CA GLU A 59 -4.80 21.11 4.36
C GLU A 59 -4.49 22.02 5.56
N HIS A 60 -5.18 21.82 6.70
CA HIS A 60 -5.01 22.65 7.89
C HIS A 60 -3.79 22.29 8.73
N CYS A 61 -3.40 21.00 8.78
CA CYS A 61 -2.33 20.56 9.67
C CYS A 61 -1.31 19.62 9.02
N GLY A 62 -1.48 19.25 7.74
CA GLY A 62 -0.59 18.36 7.01
C GLY A 62 -0.69 16.88 7.42
N PHE A 63 -1.48 16.54 8.44
CA PHE A 63 -1.65 15.14 8.82
C PHE A 63 -2.28 14.35 7.68
N SER A 64 -1.59 13.27 7.26
CA SER A 64 -1.95 12.48 6.10
C SER A 64 -2.22 11.04 6.53
N PHE A 65 -3.33 10.47 6.07
CA PHE A 65 -3.80 9.17 6.53
C PHE A 65 -4.64 8.47 5.46
N THR A 66 -4.88 7.17 5.63
CA THR A 66 -5.85 6.39 4.87
C THR A 66 -7.00 5.95 5.76
N GLU A 67 -8.01 5.34 5.17
CA GLU A 67 -9.14 4.77 5.91
C GLU A 67 -8.72 3.59 6.82
N ASP A 68 -7.52 3.02 6.58
CA ASP A 68 -6.95 1.94 7.40
C ASP A 68 -6.32 2.43 8.72
N PHE A 69 -6.10 3.75 8.86
CA PHE A 69 -5.52 4.29 10.10
C PHE A 69 -6.48 4.15 11.27
N THR A 70 -5.92 3.79 12.43
CA THR A 70 -6.68 3.78 13.67
C THR A 70 -7.09 5.20 14.06
N LYS A 71 -8.25 5.35 14.71
CA LYS A 71 -8.67 6.65 15.27
C LYS A 71 -7.97 6.98 16.60
N TYR A 72 -7.34 5.97 17.20
CA TYR A 72 -6.61 6.09 18.46
C TYR A 72 -5.20 6.64 18.23
N PHE A 73 -4.78 7.55 19.09
CA PHE A 73 -3.42 8.07 19.17
C PHE A 73 -2.78 7.60 20.47
N ALA A 74 -1.67 6.90 20.38
CA ALA A 74 -0.92 6.51 21.55
C ALA A 74 -0.38 7.75 22.31
N PRO A 75 -0.19 7.68 23.65
CA PRO A 75 0.33 8.81 24.42
C PRO A 75 1.62 9.39 23.82
N GLY A 76 1.69 10.72 23.70
CA GLY A 76 2.83 11.46 23.16
C GLY A 76 2.91 11.51 21.63
N THR A 77 2.09 10.73 20.89
CA THR A 77 2.14 10.74 19.43
C THR A 77 1.50 11.98 18.80
N THR A 78 0.48 12.54 19.45
CA THR A 78 -0.16 13.78 19.02
C THR A 78 0.81 14.97 19.05
N GLU A 79 1.59 15.06 20.12
CA GLU A 79 2.62 16.07 20.31
C GLU A 79 3.76 15.92 19.30
N LEU A 80 4.20 14.67 19.04
CA LEU A 80 5.20 14.37 18.02
C LEU A 80 4.74 14.80 16.63
N ILE A 81 3.50 14.47 16.26
CA ILE A 81 2.92 14.86 14.97
C ILE A 81 2.82 16.39 14.88
N SER A 82 2.38 17.04 15.94
CA SER A 82 2.30 18.51 15.99
C SER A 82 3.68 19.15 15.78
N ALA A 83 4.71 18.63 16.44
CA ALA A 83 6.07 19.14 16.34
C ALA A 83 6.76 18.83 14.99
N GLN A 84 6.53 17.64 14.44
CA GLN A 84 7.24 17.18 13.24
C GLN A 84 6.54 17.55 11.93
N ILE A 85 5.24 17.68 11.94
CA ILE A 85 4.41 17.92 10.75
C ILE A 85 3.69 19.26 10.85
N THR A 86 2.78 19.43 11.84
CA THR A 86 1.88 20.58 11.86
C THR A 86 2.63 21.91 11.98
N SER A 87 3.67 21.98 12.81
CA SER A 87 4.47 23.21 13.00
C SER A 87 5.26 23.63 11.75
N LYS A 88 5.50 22.70 10.83
CA LYS A 88 6.24 22.93 9.58
C LYS A 88 5.31 22.97 8.37
N TRP A 89 4.00 22.75 8.58
CA TRP A 89 3.06 22.68 7.50
C TRP A 89 2.81 24.07 6.89
N VAL A 90 3.15 24.20 5.64
CA VAL A 90 2.74 25.36 4.84
C VAL A 90 1.44 24.98 4.14
N ASN A 91 0.44 25.83 4.24
CA ASN A 91 -0.89 25.55 3.67
C ASN A 91 -0.78 25.16 2.20
N HIS A 92 -1.10 23.91 1.92
CA HIS A 92 -0.96 23.27 0.64
C HIS A 92 -2.11 22.30 0.41
N THR A 93 -2.78 22.40 -0.73
CA THR A 93 -3.92 21.55 -1.02
C THR A 93 -3.53 20.34 -1.86
N PHE A 94 -4.11 19.19 -1.49
CA PHE A 94 -4.13 17.98 -2.27
C PHE A 94 -5.52 17.68 -2.85
N ASN A 95 -6.44 18.66 -2.73
CA ASN A 95 -7.77 18.58 -3.31
C ASN A 95 -7.69 18.95 -4.79
N GLY A 96 -7.84 17.97 -5.67
CA GLY A 96 -7.73 18.10 -7.11
C GLY A 96 -7.24 16.83 -7.77
N GLU A 97 -7.06 16.87 -9.08
CA GLU A 97 -6.50 15.75 -9.84
C GLU A 97 -5.04 15.52 -9.43
N ARG A 98 -4.67 14.25 -9.29
CA ARG A 98 -3.34 13.85 -8.86
C ARG A 98 -2.60 13.11 -9.97
N SER A 99 -1.42 13.61 -10.31
CA SER A 99 -0.41 12.84 -11.03
C SER A 99 0.23 11.78 -10.13
N ALA A 100 1.05 10.89 -10.70
CA ALA A 100 1.82 9.92 -9.94
C ALA A 100 2.76 10.59 -8.92
N GLU A 101 3.39 11.73 -9.30
CA GLU A 101 4.27 12.51 -8.41
C GLU A 101 3.49 13.10 -7.24
N LYS A 102 2.30 13.64 -7.51
CA LYS A 102 1.44 14.22 -6.45
C LYS A 102 0.92 13.16 -5.50
N ALA A 103 0.56 11.99 -6.04
CA ALA A 103 0.21 10.82 -5.23
C ALA A 103 1.41 10.35 -4.39
N LEU A 104 2.61 10.31 -4.98
CA LEU A 104 3.85 9.95 -4.29
C LEU A 104 4.13 10.87 -3.08
N GLU A 105 3.96 12.19 -3.24
CA GLU A 105 4.08 13.15 -2.13
C GLU A 105 3.08 12.82 -1.01
N ALA A 106 1.81 12.61 -1.36
CA ALA A 106 0.76 12.28 -0.39
C ALA A 106 1.07 10.98 0.37
N TYR A 107 1.53 9.93 -0.33
CA TYR A 107 1.88 8.66 0.31
C TYR A 107 3.12 8.76 1.21
N LYS A 108 4.13 9.59 0.85
CA LYS A 108 5.28 9.85 1.73
C LYS A 108 4.87 10.56 3.01
N LEU A 109 3.96 11.54 2.91
CA LEU A 109 3.39 12.21 4.09
C LEU A 109 2.62 11.22 4.96
N ALA A 110 1.77 10.36 4.35
CA ALA A 110 1.02 9.35 5.09
C ALA A 110 1.94 8.34 5.77
N TYR A 111 3.01 7.90 5.10
CA TYR A 111 4.02 7.03 5.70
C TYR A 111 4.68 7.67 6.92
N LEU A 112 5.10 8.94 6.81
CA LEU A 112 5.67 9.68 7.96
C LEU A 112 4.66 9.79 9.11
N CYS A 113 3.40 10.13 8.80
CA CYS A 113 2.33 10.20 9.79
C CYS A 113 2.07 8.84 10.46
N ALA A 114 2.08 7.74 9.70
CA ALA A 114 1.89 6.39 10.21
C ALA A 114 2.99 6.00 11.20
N VAL A 115 4.26 6.30 10.87
CA VAL A 115 5.41 6.03 11.75
C VAL A 115 5.34 6.86 13.03
N LEU A 116 5.08 8.17 12.94
CA LEU A 116 4.98 9.05 14.10
C LEU A 116 3.79 8.69 15.00
N LYS A 117 2.68 8.26 14.41
CA LYS A 117 1.47 7.82 15.10
C LYS A 117 1.63 6.43 15.72
N LYS A 118 2.65 5.66 15.30
CA LYS A 118 2.86 4.25 15.67
C LYS A 118 1.69 3.36 15.20
N GLU A 119 1.33 3.49 13.94
CA GLU A 119 0.34 2.62 13.31
C GLU A 119 0.86 1.16 13.26
N LYS A 120 -0.06 0.22 13.10
CA LYS A 120 0.24 -1.20 12.91
C LYS A 120 1.16 -1.42 11.71
N HIS A 121 2.01 -2.42 11.79
CA HIS A 121 2.92 -2.79 10.70
C HIS A 121 2.17 -3.07 9.39
N ILE A 122 0.99 -3.70 9.46
CA ILE A 122 0.17 -3.96 8.27
C ILE A 122 -0.26 -2.67 7.55
N VAL A 123 -0.57 -1.60 8.28
CA VAL A 123 -0.95 -0.30 7.70
C VAL A 123 0.26 0.34 7.03
N ILE A 124 1.41 0.32 7.71
CA ILE A 124 2.67 0.85 7.18
C ILE A 124 3.12 0.06 5.94
N ALA A 125 3.02 -1.28 5.98
CA ALA A 125 3.33 -2.16 4.84
C ALA A 125 2.48 -1.81 3.62
N GLY A 126 1.18 -1.59 3.81
CA GLY A 126 0.26 -1.20 2.75
C GLY A 126 0.60 0.15 2.10
N LEU A 127 1.06 1.13 2.88
CA LEU A 127 1.54 2.41 2.35
C LEU A 127 2.83 2.25 1.54
N LEU A 128 3.79 1.48 2.06
CA LEU A 128 5.07 1.22 1.40
C LEU A 128 4.91 0.43 0.11
N LEU A 129 3.98 -0.52 0.07
CA LEU A 129 3.65 -1.26 -1.15
C LEU A 129 3.10 -0.31 -2.24
N ARG A 130 2.25 0.63 -1.89
CA ARG A 130 1.72 1.61 -2.85
C ARG A 130 2.78 2.62 -3.28
N LEU A 131 3.73 2.97 -2.41
CA LEU A 131 4.93 3.73 -2.79
C LEU A 131 5.79 2.95 -3.81
N THR A 132 5.94 1.64 -3.64
CA THR A 132 6.60 0.76 -4.62
C THR A 132 5.93 0.84 -5.98
N TRP A 133 4.59 0.75 -6.04
CA TRP A 133 3.83 0.85 -7.29
C TRP A 133 3.99 2.22 -7.96
N LEU A 134 3.96 3.30 -7.19
CA LEU A 134 4.15 4.67 -7.71
C LEU A 134 5.55 4.86 -8.31
N TYR A 135 6.58 4.34 -7.66
CA TYR A 135 7.93 4.40 -8.22
C TYR A 135 8.10 3.53 -9.46
N ARG A 136 7.38 2.40 -9.56
CA ARG A 136 7.31 1.58 -10.78
C ARG A 136 6.68 2.38 -11.93
N GLU A 137 5.57 3.07 -11.70
CA GLU A 137 4.96 3.94 -12.71
C GLU A 137 5.87 5.08 -13.16
N LEU A 138 6.61 5.66 -12.23
CA LEU A 138 7.61 6.69 -12.48
C LEU A 138 8.92 6.14 -13.05
N LYS A 139 9.01 4.83 -13.31
CA LYS A 139 10.19 4.12 -13.85
C LYS A 139 11.47 4.37 -13.04
N ASN A 140 11.35 4.51 -11.73
CA ASN A 140 12.46 4.68 -10.81
C ASN A 140 12.75 3.38 -10.05
N GLU A 141 13.47 2.48 -10.72
CA GLU A 141 13.76 1.12 -10.24
C GLU A 141 14.49 1.10 -8.88
N ALA A 142 15.43 2.03 -8.68
CA ALA A 142 16.19 2.10 -7.42
C ALA A 142 15.28 2.39 -6.21
N GLN A 143 14.36 3.34 -6.37
CA GLN A 143 13.39 3.65 -5.31
C GLN A 143 12.30 2.58 -5.21
N GLU A 144 11.85 2.01 -6.32
CA GLU A 144 10.93 0.86 -6.30
C GLU A 144 11.51 -0.27 -5.44
N LYS A 145 12.74 -0.71 -5.72
CA LYS A 145 13.40 -1.78 -4.97
C LYS A 145 13.59 -1.44 -3.49
N ARG A 146 13.95 -0.18 -3.19
CA ARG A 146 14.08 0.31 -1.81
C ARG A 146 12.76 0.23 -1.04
N PHE A 147 11.68 0.79 -1.59
CA PHE A 147 10.38 0.79 -0.92
C PHE A 147 9.75 -0.60 -0.87
N MET A 148 10.01 -1.45 -1.86
CA MET A 148 9.63 -2.86 -1.86
C MET A 148 10.28 -3.61 -0.68
N LYS A 149 11.58 -3.39 -0.45
CA LYS A 149 12.28 -3.98 0.71
C LYS A 149 11.68 -3.52 2.02
N MET A 150 11.42 -2.22 2.17
CA MET A 150 10.76 -1.67 3.36
C MET A 150 9.36 -2.24 3.56
N ALA A 151 8.59 -2.44 2.48
CA ALA A 151 7.27 -3.06 2.55
C ALA A 151 7.36 -4.52 3.02
N LEU A 152 8.31 -5.29 2.46
CA LEU A 152 8.57 -6.67 2.88
C LEU A 152 8.89 -6.75 4.37
N ASP A 153 9.79 -5.90 4.87
CA ASP A 153 10.16 -5.88 6.28
C ASP A 153 8.94 -5.61 7.18
N GLN A 154 8.07 -4.68 6.78
CA GLN A 154 6.85 -4.38 7.54
C GLN A 154 5.80 -5.50 7.46
N TYR A 155 5.65 -6.20 6.31
CA TYR A 155 4.80 -7.39 6.23
C TYR A 155 5.33 -8.53 7.09
N MET A 156 6.65 -8.73 7.17
CA MET A 156 7.27 -9.74 8.05
C MET A 156 7.01 -9.43 9.53
N GLU A 157 7.18 -8.17 9.95
CA GLU A 157 6.87 -7.73 11.31
C GLU A 157 5.37 -7.91 11.62
N SER A 158 4.50 -7.52 10.68
CA SER A 158 3.05 -7.72 10.83
C SER A 158 2.69 -9.20 10.98
N PHE A 159 3.29 -10.06 10.17
CA PHE A 159 3.08 -11.51 10.25
C PHE A 159 3.55 -12.08 11.60
N SER A 160 4.70 -11.64 12.10
CA SER A 160 5.27 -12.10 13.36
C SER A 160 4.47 -11.64 14.59
N ASN A 161 3.89 -10.43 14.52
CA ASN A 161 3.12 -9.83 15.61
C ASN A 161 1.59 -10.08 15.48
N GLU A 162 1.15 -10.70 14.37
CA GLU A 162 -0.26 -10.93 14.03
C GLU A 162 -1.13 -9.64 14.05
N ASP A 163 -0.50 -8.47 13.81
CA ASP A 163 -1.19 -7.18 13.91
C ASP A 163 -2.17 -6.91 12.76
N TYR A 164 -2.10 -7.69 11.68
CA TYR A 164 -3.10 -7.71 10.61
C TYR A 164 -4.44 -8.33 11.05
N ALA A 165 -4.47 -9.04 12.17
CA ALA A 165 -5.70 -9.62 12.69
C ALA A 165 -6.77 -8.52 12.89
N ARG A 166 -8.03 -8.87 12.52
CA ARG A 166 -9.18 -7.94 12.51
C ARG A 166 -9.05 -6.77 11.51
N THR A 167 -8.21 -6.91 10.50
CA THR A 167 -8.19 -6.06 9.31
C THR A 167 -8.85 -6.80 8.14
N GLN A 168 -8.79 -6.21 6.93
CA GLN A 168 -9.24 -6.88 5.71
C GLN A 168 -8.17 -7.81 5.10
N MET A 169 -7.03 -7.95 5.77
CA MET A 169 -5.94 -8.81 5.32
C MET A 169 -6.08 -10.19 5.96
N SER A 170 -6.15 -11.24 5.13
CA SER A 170 -6.09 -12.63 5.59
C SER A 170 -4.65 -13.08 5.77
N ASP A 171 -4.46 -14.15 6.51
CA ASP A 171 -3.17 -14.84 6.65
C ASP A 171 -2.57 -15.16 5.28
N GLU A 172 -3.40 -15.70 4.37
CA GLU A 172 -3.00 -16.09 3.03
C GLU A 172 -2.48 -14.89 2.23
N ARG A 173 -3.15 -13.75 2.33
CA ARG A 173 -2.72 -12.52 1.63
C ARG A 173 -1.41 -11.98 2.18
N VAL A 174 -1.24 -11.95 3.50
CA VAL A 174 0.00 -11.49 4.12
C VAL A 174 1.16 -12.40 3.74
N MET A 175 1.00 -13.72 3.87
CA MET A 175 2.02 -14.69 3.47
C MET A 175 2.34 -14.63 1.99
N TYR A 176 1.33 -14.48 1.13
CA TYR A 176 1.49 -14.34 -0.30
C TYR A 176 2.31 -13.08 -0.65
N LEU A 177 2.00 -11.92 -0.05
CA LEU A 177 2.76 -10.69 -0.29
C LEU A 177 4.21 -10.82 0.19
N ILE A 178 4.45 -11.44 1.33
CA ILE A 178 5.83 -11.74 1.79
C ILE A 178 6.55 -12.58 0.73
N ALA A 179 5.92 -13.64 0.22
CA ALA A 179 6.51 -14.51 -0.79
C ALA A 179 6.80 -13.77 -2.09
N GLU A 180 5.84 -13.01 -2.60
CA GLU A 180 5.95 -12.31 -3.88
C GLU A 180 6.98 -11.17 -3.83
N LEU A 181 6.98 -10.37 -2.76
CA LEU A 181 7.99 -9.31 -2.60
C LEU A 181 9.39 -9.90 -2.41
N SER A 182 9.53 -11.01 -1.69
CA SER A 182 10.80 -11.73 -1.57
C SER A 182 11.28 -12.24 -2.93
N ARG A 183 10.38 -12.82 -3.75
CA ARG A 183 10.70 -13.30 -5.10
C ARG A 183 11.22 -12.15 -5.98
N ARG A 184 10.54 -11.00 -5.97
CA ARG A 184 10.94 -9.81 -6.74
C ARG A 184 12.26 -9.19 -6.25
N LEU A 185 12.60 -9.39 -4.98
CA LEU A 185 13.86 -8.98 -4.38
C LEU A 185 14.95 -10.07 -4.46
N GLU A 186 14.68 -11.17 -5.17
CA GLU A 186 15.59 -12.29 -5.39
C GLU A 186 15.94 -13.09 -4.11
N ASP A 187 15.21 -12.88 -3.01
CA ASP A 187 15.25 -13.76 -1.83
C ASP A 187 14.39 -15.01 -2.08
N TYR A 188 14.92 -15.89 -2.91
CA TYR A 188 14.21 -17.09 -3.35
C TYR A 188 13.97 -18.10 -2.23
N GLN A 189 14.79 -18.08 -1.17
CA GLN A 189 14.61 -18.95 -0.03
C GLN A 189 13.35 -18.57 0.76
N THR A 190 13.21 -17.30 1.12
CA THR A 190 12.01 -16.78 1.80
C THR A 190 10.77 -16.93 0.91
N ALA A 191 10.88 -16.59 -0.37
CA ALA A 191 9.78 -16.73 -1.34
C ALA A 191 9.25 -18.17 -1.38
N THR A 192 10.13 -19.18 -1.56
CA THR A 192 9.74 -20.59 -1.60
C THR A 192 9.03 -21.01 -0.31
N ARG A 193 9.59 -20.64 0.83
CA ARG A 193 9.02 -20.99 2.14
C ARG A 193 7.61 -20.45 2.31
N PHE A 194 7.36 -19.20 1.94
CA PHE A 194 6.06 -18.59 2.15
C PHE A 194 5.03 -19.01 1.08
N PHE A 195 5.42 -19.17 -0.20
CA PHE A 195 4.51 -19.74 -1.19
C PHE A 195 4.06 -21.14 -0.81
N SER A 196 4.97 -22.01 -0.33
CA SER A 196 4.60 -23.35 0.13
C SER A 196 3.56 -23.29 1.25
N ARG A 197 3.75 -22.41 2.24
CA ARG A 197 2.77 -22.23 3.33
C ARG A 197 1.40 -21.76 2.84
N VAL A 198 1.35 -20.89 1.83
CA VAL A 198 0.08 -20.47 1.21
C VAL A 198 -0.58 -21.64 0.53
N ILE A 199 0.15 -22.41 -0.28
CA ILE A 199 -0.35 -23.55 -1.05
C ILE A 199 -0.87 -24.66 -0.12
N GLU A 200 -0.21 -24.92 1.01
CA GLU A 200 -0.65 -25.90 2.02
C GLU A 200 -2.05 -25.62 2.57
N ARG A 201 -2.49 -24.36 2.58
CA ARG A 201 -3.82 -23.96 3.03
C ARG A 201 -4.94 -24.20 2.02
N GLN A 202 -4.63 -24.75 0.84
CA GLN A 202 -5.60 -24.96 -0.26
C GLN A 202 -6.92 -25.61 0.16
N ARG A 203 -6.90 -26.52 1.12
CA ARG A 203 -8.10 -27.28 1.53
C ARG A 203 -9.05 -26.49 2.43
N ASN A 204 -8.55 -25.46 3.13
CA ASN A 204 -9.27 -24.76 4.18
C ASN A 204 -9.38 -23.23 3.93
N THR A 205 -8.96 -22.76 2.76
CA THR A 205 -8.96 -21.34 2.45
C THR A 205 -10.31 -20.82 1.98
N LEU A 206 -10.64 -19.60 2.36
CA LEU A 206 -11.74 -18.82 1.78
C LEU A 206 -11.31 -18.00 0.57
N GLU A 207 -10.02 -18.03 0.20
CA GLU A 207 -9.43 -17.22 -0.87
C GLU A 207 -8.70 -18.11 -1.92
N PRO A 208 -9.42 -18.95 -2.67
CA PRO A 208 -8.81 -19.89 -3.62
C PRO A 208 -7.95 -19.17 -4.68
N LYS A 209 -8.31 -17.94 -5.08
CA LYS A 209 -7.52 -17.14 -6.01
C LYS A 209 -6.10 -16.83 -5.52
N ILE A 210 -5.90 -16.64 -4.21
CA ILE A 210 -4.57 -16.41 -3.63
C ILE A 210 -3.73 -17.69 -3.72
N ILE A 211 -4.35 -18.84 -3.55
CA ILE A 211 -3.68 -20.14 -3.73
C ILE A 211 -3.22 -20.31 -5.18
N ASP A 212 -4.10 -20.01 -6.14
CA ASP A 212 -3.77 -20.14 -7.56
C ASP A 212 -2.64 -19.19 -7.96
N MET A 213 -2.68 -17.94 -7.51
CA MET A 213 -1.61 -16.98 -7.69
C MET A 213 -0.28 -17.47 -7.06
N ALA A 214 -0.35 -18.07 -5.88
CA ALA A 214 0.85 -18.59 -5.21
C ALA A 214 1.47 -19.75 -5.99
N LYS A 215 0.67 -20.66 -6.56
CA LYS A 215 1.15 -21.77 -7.43
C LYS A 215 1.82 -21.23 -8.68
N GLU A 216 1.19 -20.27 -9.35
CA GLU A 216 1.73 -19.63 -10.56
C GLU A 216 3.11 -18.98 -10.28
N GLN A 217 3.21 -18.16 -9.24
CA GLN A 217 4.46 -17.48 -8.92
C GLN A 217 5.53 -18.45 -8.39
N TRP A 218 5.13 -19.54 -7.75
CA TRP A 218 6.06 -20.60 -7.33
C TRP A 218 6.63 -21.37 -8.51
N GLU A 219 5.84 -21.65 -9.56
CA GLU A 219 6.33 -22.26 -10.79
C GLU A 219 7.37 -21.36 -11.50
N ILE A 220 7.05 -20.07 -11.67
CA ILE A 220 7.98 -19.08 -12.22
C ILE A 220 9.30 -19.05 -11.43
N LEU A 221 9.22 -19.07 -10.11
CA LEU A 221 10.38 -19.12 -9.23
C LEU A 221 11.25 -20.37 -9.48
N ARG A 222 10.63 -21.54 -9.66
CA ARG A 222 11.34 -22.81 -9.94
C ARG A 222 12.08 -22.75 -11.28
N GLU A 223 11.42 -22.25 -12.30
CA GLU A 223 12.00 -22.10 -13.65
C GLU A 223 13.22 -21.16 -13.62
N THR A 224 13.10 -20.00 -12.95
CA THR A 224 14.21 -19.05 -12.80
C THR A 224 15.41 -19.69 -12.11
N ARG A 225 15.19 -20.42 -11.01
CA ARG A 225 16.27 -21.11 -10.29
C ARG A 225 16.96 -22.20 -11.11
N ASN A 226 16.19 -22.94 -11.90
CA ASN A 226 16.76 -24.00 -12.77
C ASN A 226 17.64 -23.39 -13.88
N GLN A 227 17.25 -22.24 -14.42
CA GLN A 227 18.06 -21.51 -15.42
C GLN A 227 19.37 -20.97 -14.83
N THR A 228 19.33 -20.44 -13.60
CA THR A 228 20.50 -19.92 -12.91
C THR A 228 21.47 -21.03 -12.50
N ALA A 229 20.98 -22.23 -12.20
CA ALA A 229 21.81 -23.39 -11.83
C ALA A 229 22.51 -24.05 -13.02
N GLN A 230 22.17 -23.72 -14.26
CA GLN A 230 22.75 -24.24 -15.51
C GLN A 230 23.79 -23.28 -16.13
N GLN A 231 23.97 -22.09 -15.57
CA GLN A 231 25.01 -21.12 -15.93
C GLN A 231 26.21 -21.18 -14.97
#